data_d6f629ad77b203ad14c0caab64c44f8f
#
_entry.id   d6f629ad77b203ad14c0caab64c44f8f
#
_cell.length_a   1.000
_cell.length_b   1.000
_cell.length_c   1.000
_cell.angle_alpha   90.00
_cell.angle_beta   90.00
_cell.angle_gamma   90.00
#
_symmetry.space_group_name_H-M   'P 1'
#
loop_
_entity.id
_entity.type
_entity.pdbx_description
1 polymer ?
#
loop_
_entity_poly.entity_id
_entity_poly.type
_entity_poly.pdbx_seq_one_letter_code
_entity_poly.pdbx_strand_id
1 'polypeptide(L)' 'MQLQKGNKIEVYRKSKDEAWESYMDDFIGLHGFVTDPDTTINDPDALIEVSLDEKGTHRLPQDCLRLIA' A
#
# COMPACT_ATOMS: atom_id res chain seq x y z
N MET A 1 -0.48 -1.85 -11.67
CA MET A 1 -1.71 -1.31 -11.09
C MET A 1 -1.55 0.18 -10.89
N GLN A 2 -2.50 0.96 -11.35
CA GLN A 2 -2.47 2.40 -11.13
C GLN A 2 -3.34 2.74 -9.94
N LEU A 3 -2.74 3.39 -8.95
CA LEU A 3 -3.43 3.84 -7.75
C LEU A 3 -3.52 5.36 -7.78
N GLN A 4 -4.64 5.89 -7.33
CA GLN A 4 -4.88 7.32 -7.27
C GLN A 4 -5.19 7.72 -5.84
N LYS A 5 -4.89 8.96 -5.51
CA LYS A 5 -5.21 9.52 -4.20
C LYS A 5 -6.68 9.32 -3.89
N GLY A 6 -6.97 8.80 -2.70
CA GLY A 6 -8.33 8.53 -2.26
C GLY A 6 -8.85 7.14 -2.60
N ASN A 7 -8.14 6.36 -3.43
CA ASN A 7 -8.55 4.99 -3.69
C ASN A 7 -8.53 4.18 -2.40
N LYS A 8 -9.59 3.41 -2.19
CA LYS A 8 -9.64 2.48 -1.06
C LYS A 8 -8.88 1.22 -1.40
N ILE A 9 -8.05 0.78 -0.46
CA ILE A 9 -7.19 -0.39 -0.67
C ILE A 9 -7.23 -1.30 0.55
N GLU A 10 -6.77 -2.52 0.32
CA GLU A 10 -6.53 -3.49 1.37
C GLU A 10 -5.12 -4.02 1.22
N VAL A 11 -4.41 -4.20 2.33
CA VAL A 11 -3.17 -4.95 2.36
C VAL A 11 -3.55 -6.42 2.42
N TYR A 12 -3.51 -7.10 1.27
CA TYR A 12 -4.10 -8.44 1.19
C TYR A 12 -3.08 -9.57 1.28
N ARG A 13 -1.79 -9.23 1.19
CA ARG A 13 -0.73 -10.23 1.29
C ARG A 13 0.60 -9.57 1.65
N LYS A 14 1.55 -10.39 2.08
CA LYS A 14 2.92 -9.96 2.29
C LYS A 14 3.56 -9.64 0.94
N SER A 15 4.28 -8.53 0.87
CA SER A 15 5.02 -8.16 -0.33
C SER A 15 6.27 -9.03 -0.48
N LYS A 16 6.70 -9.23 -1.72
CA LYS A 16 7.97 -9.85 -2.06
C LYS A 16 9.09 -8.83 -2.21
N ASP A 17 8.76 -7.54 -2.08
CA ASP A 17 9.72 -6.46 -2.21
C ASP A 17 10.64 -6.42 -0.99
N GLU A 18 11.91 -6.04 -1.21
CA GLU A 18 12.89 -5.92 -0.13
C GLU A 18 12.50 -4.86 0.91
N ALA A 19 11.65 -3.92 0.54
CA ALA A 19 11.15 -2.91 1.46
C ALA A 19 10.22 -3.47 2.53
N TRP A 20 9.71 -4.70 2.35
CA TRP A 20 8.85 -5.32 3.34
C TRP A 20 9.66 -5.72 4.57
N GLU A 21 9.21 -5.28 5.73
CA GLU A 21 9.85 -5.61 7.01
C GLU A 21 8.89 -6.42 7.87
N SER A 22 9.43 -7.14 8.84
CA SER A 22 8.62 -8.06 9.64
C SER A 22 7.49 -7.38 10.40
N TYR A 23 7.67 -6.13 10.84
CA TYR A 23 6.60 -5.42 11.53
C TYR A 23 5.40 -5.14 10.62
N MET A 24 5.62 -5.13 9.31
CA MET A 24 4.56 -4.89 8.35
C MET A 24 3.58 -6.07 8.23
N ASP A 25 3.94 -7.23 8.77
CA ASP A 25 3.04 -8.37 8.80
C ASP A 25 1.73 -8.03 9.52
N ASP A 26 1.76 -7.09 10.46
CA ASP A 26 0.56 -6.64 11.17
C ASP A 26 -0.38 -5.84 10.29
N PHE A 27 0.07 -5.40 9.13
CA PHE A 27 -0.77 -4.64 8.19
C PHE A 27 -1.65 -5.55 7.33
N ILE A 28 -1.31 -6.82 7.24
CA ILE A 28 -2.07 -7.75 6.38
C ILE A 28 -3.50 -7.86 6.89
N GLY A 29 -4.44 -7.63 5.99
CA GLY A 29 -5.87 -7.62 6.32
C GLY A 29 -6.43 -6.25 6.64
N LEU A 30 -5.58 -5.23 6.79
CA LEU A 30 -6.05 -3.88 7.08
C LEU A 30 -6.50 -3.18 5.80
N HIS A 31 -7.49 -2.33 5.96
CA HIS A 31 -8.00 -1.46 4.90
C HIS A 31 -7.49 -0.04 5.13
N GLY A 32 -7.50 0.73 4.06
CA GLY A 32 -7.12 2.13 4.14
C GLY A 32 -7.38 2.82 2.81
N PHE A 33 -6.70 3.92 2.59
CA PHE A 33 -6.82 4.65 1.33
C PHE A 33 -5.48 5.27 0.95
N VAL A 34 -5.32 5.48 -0.36
CA VAL A 34 -4.09 6.07 -0.90
C VAL A 34 -4.05 7.55 -0.57
N THR A 35 -2.95 8.00 0.04
CA THR A 35 -2.72 9.41 0.33
C THR A 35 -1.76 10.04 -0.68
N ASP A 36 -0.82 9.26 -1.20
CA ASP A 36 0.13 9.72 -2.21
C ASP A 36 0.54 8.53 -3.07
N PRO A 37 0.05 8.45 -4.34
CA PRO A 37 0.38 7.32 -5.20
C PRO A 37 1.78 7.39 -5.81
N ASP A 38 2.58 8.39 -5.39
CA ASP A 38 3.84 8.73 -6.02
C ASP A 38 3.65 9.28 -7.45
N THR A 39 4.55 10.16 -7.84
CA THR A 39 4.52 10.75 -9.18
C THR A 39 5.03 9.80 -10.26
N THR A 40 5.72 8.73 -9.87
CA THR A 40 6.21 7.71 -10.79
C THR A 40 5.22 6.55 -10.88
N ILE A 41 3.97 6.88 -11.17
CA ILE A 41 2.85 5.94 -11.11
C ILE A 41 3.01 4.71 -12.02
N ASN A 42 3.90 4.78 -13.00
CA ASN A 42 4.14 3.66 -13.91
C ASN A 42 5.32 2.79 -13.47
N ASP A 43 5.95 3.12 -12.34
CA ASP A 43 7.06 2.34 -11.82
C ASP A 43 6.51 1.26 -10.86
N PRO A 44 6.63 -0.02 -11.23
CA PRO A 44 6.09 -1.10 -10.38
C PRO A 44 6.83 -1.24 -9.05
N ASP A 45 8.02 -0.66 -8.96
CA ASP A 45 8.82 -0.73 -7.74
C ASP A 45 8.58 0.47 -6.81
N ALA A 46 7.77 1.44 -7.23
CA ALA A 46 7.48 2.60 -6.40
C ALA A 46 6.65 2.22 -5.17
N LEU A 47 7.00 2.80 -4.04
CA LEU A 47 6.22 2.64 -2.82
C LEU A 47 5.05 3.61 -2.84
N ILE A 48 3.91 3.15 -2.37
CA ILE A 48 2.68 3.94 -2.35
C ILE A 48 2.38 4.34 -0.91
N GLU A 49 2.16 5.64 -0.69
CA GLU A 49 1.77 6.12 0.63
C GLU A 49 0.29 5.88 0.83
N VAL A 50 -0.04 5.21 1.92
CA VAL A 50 -1.42 4.89 2.28
C VAL A 50 -1.64 5.23 3.74
N SER A 51 -2.88 5.57 4.07
CA SER A 51 -3.32 5.69 5.45
C SER A 51 -4.09 4.42 5.80
N LEU A 52 -3.55 3.66 6.72
CA LEU A 52 -4.17 2.41 7.16
C LEU A 52 -5.01 2.62 8.40
N ASP A 53 -6.12 1.92 8.51
CA ASP A 53 -6.99 2.00 9.68
C ASP A 53 -6.21 1.60 10.94
N GLU A 54 -6.20 2.48 11.93
CA GLU A 54 -5.56 2.28 13.24
C GLU A 54 -4.04 2.24 13.23
N LYS A 55 -3.40 2.29 12.06
CA LYS A 55 -1.93 2.21 11.96
C LYS A 55 -1.29 3.48 11.40
N GLY A 56 -2.09 4.42 10.90
CA GLY A 56 -1.56 5.66 10.35
C GLY A 56 -0.98 5.50 8.96
N THR A 57 -0.10 6.42 8.59
CA THR A 57 0.41 6.55 7.22
C THR A 57 1.71 5.78 7.05
N HIS A 58 1.76 4.97 6.00
CA HIS A 58 2.93 4.17 5.66
C HIS A 58 3.13 4.13 4.15
N ARG A 59 4.37 3.88 3.72
CA ARG A 59 4.69 3.65 2.32
C ARG A 59 4.87 2.14 2.12
N LEU A 60 4.08 1.58 1.22
CA LEU A 60 4.03 0.15 1.00
C LEU A 60 4.27 -0.20 -0.46
N PRO A 61 4.90 -1.36 -0.72
CA PRO A 61 5.03 -1.87 -2.09
C PRO A 61 3.66 -2.15 -2.70
N GLN A 62 3.56 -1.98 -4.01
CA GLN A 62 2.28 -2.14 -4.70
C GLN A 62 1.75 -3.57 -4.70
N ASP A 63 2.64 -4.55 -4.67
CA ASP A 63 2.24 -5.96 -4.79
C ASP A 63 1.49 -6.50 -3.56
N CYS A 64 1.50 -5.75 -2.45
CA CYS A 64 0.73 -6.13 -1.28
C CYS A 64 -0.64 -5.43 -1.20
N LEU A 65 -0.92 -4.53 -2.14
CA LEU A 65 -2.13 -3.71 -2.13
C LEU A 65 -3.10 -4.18 -3.21
N ARG A 66 -4.39 -4.11 -2.89
CA ARG A 66 -5.44 -4.27 -3.91
C ARG A 66 -6.51 -3.21 -3.71
N LEU A 67 -7.13 -2.83 -4.81
CA LEU A 67 -8.24 -1.90 -4.76
C LEU A 67 -9.47 -2.60 -4.21
N ILE A 68 -10.18 -1.90 -3.33
CA ILE A 68 -11.50 -2.32 -2.87
C ILE A 68 -12.48 -1.21 -3.21
N ALA A 69 -13.60 -1.58 -3.72
CA ALA A 69 -14.59 -0.63 -4.24
C ALA A 69 -15.08 0.36 -3.18
#